data_8c54bb02bfcadc358d6bc61529781ef7
#
_entry.id   8c54bb02bfcadc358d6bc61529781ef7
#
_cell.length_a   1.000
_cell.length_b   1.000
_cell.length_c   1.000
_cell.angle_alpha   90.00
_cell.angle_beta   90.00
_cell.angle_gamma   90.00
#
_symmetry.space_group_name_H-M   'P 1'
#
loop_
_entity.id
_entity.type
_entity.pdbx_description
1 polymer ?
#
loop_
_entity_poly.entity_id
_entity_poly.type
_entity_poly.pdbx_seq_one_letter_code
_entity_poly.pdbx_strand_id
1 'polypeptide(L)'
;MSANSVAPGAQQKRFAAYLDRLAQAAGHQDRATPLKSYCTGLLLPGQRKSVEPMAARLCPENVRQTHQSLHHLVAQAPWSDEDILEAVRHYALPVMQKKAPIEAWVVDDTGFVKKGRHSVGVTRQYCGQVGKQENCRVAVSLSVSTAALSLPIAWRLYLPEVWSEDKKGRKATGVPQEIRFQTKPEIALDQIRAAVHRGIPVAPVLADAAYGNDTKFREGITALTLSYVLGVQSSVSVWPSGRAPLPKRKWKGMGRPTKLLQRDPQHHPVSVRELAVSLPSSAWKRVRWREGTRKPLRSRFAALRVRPAHRDYESSEPRPEEWLLIEWPRQEKEPSKYWLSTLPASTKLRELVRWAKHRWIVERDYEELKQELGLGHYEGRGWRGFHHHATLCIAAYGFLVAERSRFSPSTRAGQVELSLPEMPPQFRPRGASRARGAA
;
A
#
# COMPACT_ATOMS: atom_id res chain seq x y z
N MET A 1 13.16 5.29 -35.19
CA MET A 1 12.84 6.08 -34.01
C MET A 1 13.84 5.77 -32.92
N SER A 2 14.73 6.71 -32.65
CA SER A 2 15.93 6.54 -31.82
C SER A 2 15.59 6.22 -30.39
N ALA A 3 16.07 5.13 -29.85
CA ALA A 3 16.07 4.84 -28.42
C ALA A 3 16.90 5.95 -27.72
N ASN A 4 16.28 6.78 -26.91
CA ASN A 4 16.96 7.72 -26.03
C ASN A 4 17.76 6.94 -24.99
N SER A 5 18.98 6.53 -25.31
CA SER A 5 19.96 6.09 -24.32
C SER A 5 20.38 7.32 -23.52
N VAL A 6 19.87 7.43 -22.29
CA VAL A 6 20.30 8.47 -21.34
C VAL A 6 21.74 8.16 -20.97
N ALA A 7 22.68 9.10 -21.24
CA ALA A 7 24.07 8.94 -20.85
C ALA A 7 24.22 8.65 -19.35
N PRO A 8 25.12 7.73 -18.94
CA PRO A 8 25.30 7.35 -17.52
C PRO A 8 25.43 8.53 -16.54
N GLY A 9 26.08 9.63 -16.98
CA GLY A 9 26.20 10.85 -16.19
C GLY A 9 24.88 11.61 -15.87
N ALA A 10 23.84 11.44 -16.68
CA ALA A 10 22.57 12.15 -16.46
C ALA A 10 21.75 11.53 -15.32
N GLN A 11 21.75 10.22 -15.18
CA GLN A 11 21.08 9.53 -14.06
C GLN A 11 21.75 9.87 -12.72
N GLN A 12 23.07 9.88 -12.67
CA GLN A 12 23.83 10.25 -11.48
C GLN A 12 23.54 11.69 -11.04
N LYS A 13 23.48 12.64 -11.99
CA LYS A 13 23.10 14.03 -11.71
C LYS A 13 21.69 14.13 -11.11
N ARG A 14 20.72 13.40 -11.69
CA ARG A 14 19.36 13.37 -11.15
C ARG A 14 19.30 12.76 -9.75
N PHE A 15 20.05 11.70 -9.51
CA PHE A 15 20.12 11.08 -8.18
C PHE A 15 20.70 12.03 -7.14
N ALA A 16 21.81 12.71 -7.45
CA ALA A 16 22.40 13.70 -6.57
C ALA A 16 21.42 14.83 -6.25
N ALA A 17 20.77 15.42 -7.27
CA ALA A 17 19.76 16.45 -7.07
C ALA A 17 18.55 15.97 -6.25
N TYR A 18 18.14 14.71 -6.41
CA TYR A 18 17.09 14.12 -5.61
C TYR A 18 17.50 13.98 -4.15
N LEU A 19 18.72 13.49 -3.88
CA LEU A 19 19.27 13.40 -2.53
C LEU A 19 19.41 14.77 -1.85
N ASP A 20 19.74 15.82 -2.61
CA ASP A 20 19.77 17.19 -2.11
C ASP A 20 18.37 17.67 -1.63
N ARG A 21 17.33 17.37 -2.38
CA ARG A 21 15.93 17.67 -1.97
C ARG A 21 15.54 16.93 -0.70
N LEU A 22 15.85 15.64 -0.60
CA LEU A 22 15.59 14.88 0.63
C LEU A 22 16.37 15.42 1.82
N ALA A 23 17.63 15.84 1.61
CA ALA A 23 18.45 16.42 2.65
C ALA A 23 17.88 17.76 3.15
N GLN A 24 17.35 18.61 2.26
CA GLN A 24 16.63 19.83 2.61
C GLN A 24 15.39 19.53 3.45
N ALA A 25 14.59 18.53 3.04
CA ALA A 25 13.40 18.11 3.77
C ALA A 25 13.72 17.53 5.18
N ALA A 26 14.91 17.01 5.40
CA ALA A 26 15.36 16.58 6.73
C ALA A 26 15.60 17.74 7.72
N GLY A 27 15.63 18.99 7.25
CA GLY A 27 15.54 20.20 8.07
C GLY A 27 16.80 20.61 8.84
N HIS A 28 17.93 19.89 8.71
CA HIS A 28 19.19 20.28 9.36
C HIS A 28 20.42 19.81 8.56
N GLN A 29 21.46 20.66 8.48
CA GLN A 29 22.66 20.38 7.68
C GLN A 29 23.38 19.08 8.09
N ASP A 30 23.47 18.79 9.39
CA ASP A 30 24.15 17.60 9.89
C ASP A 30 23.47 16.29 9.48
N ARG A 31 22.20 16.35 9.08
CA ARG A 31 21.44 15.19 8.59
C ARG A 31 21.68 14.92 7.11
N ALA A 32 22.21 15.90 6.35
CA ALA A 32 22.35 15.81 4.91
C ALA A 32 23.25 14.65 4.48
N THR A 33 24.46 14.58 4.98
CA THR A 33 25.43 13.53 4.65
C THR A 33 24.95 12.14 5.07
N PRO A 34 24.50 11.92 6.33
CA PRO A 34 23.97 10.62 6.73
C PRO A 34 22.76 10.17 5.92
N LEU A 35 21.83 11.08 5.58
CA LEU A 35 20.64 10.76 4.76
C LEU A 35 21.03 10.33 3.35
N LYS A 36 21.91 11.10 2.69
CA LYS A 36 22.41 10.74 1.36
C LYS A 36 23.12 9.39 1.37
N SER A 37 23.96 9.15 2.38
CA SER A 37 24.66 7.88 2.59
C SER A 37 23.67 6.74 2.82
N TYR A 38 22.63 6.94 3.65
CA TYR A 38 21.63 5.91 3.92
C TYR A 38 20.88 5.53 2.66
N CYS A 39 20.34 6.50 1.92
CA CYS A 39 19.63 6.24 0.65
C CYS A 39 20.55 5.56 -0.38
N THR A 40 21.80 5.98 -0.47
CA THR A 40 22.80 5.33 -1.34
C THR A 40 23.05 3.88 -0.89
N GLY A 41 23.23 3.63 0.40
CA GLY A 41 23.44 2.30 0.96
C GLY A 41 22.26 1.34 0.71
N LEU A 42 21.02 1.85 0.71
CA LEU A 42 19.83 1.08 0.37
C LEU A 42 19.84 0.64 -1.12
N LEU A 43 20.35 1.46 -2.00
CA LEU A 43 20.43 1.17 -3.44
C LEU A 43 21.64 0.31 -3.84
N LEU A 44 22.71 0.29 -3.04
CA LEU A 44 23.87 -0.56 -3.34
C LEU A 44 23.51 -2.06 -3.25
N PRO A 45 24.12 -2.93 -4.07
CA PRO A 45 23.90 -4.36 -3.97
C PRO A 45 24.32 -4.92 -2.60
N GLY A 46 23.66 -5.97 -2.15
CA GLY A 46 24.00 -6.66 -0.89
C GLY A 46 22.78 -7.28 -0.20
N GLN A 47 22.96 -8.47 0.35
CA GLN A 47 21.89 -9.26 0.95
C GLN A 47 21.27 -8.61 2.21
N ARG A 48 22.07 -7.89 3.00
CA ARG A 48 21.59 -7.16 4.19
C ARG A 48 21.74 -5.66 4.04
N LYS A 49 20.65 -4.96 4.38
CA LYS A 49 20.53 -3.49 4.35
C LYS A 49 20.31 -2.93 5.77
N SER A 50 20.74 -3.64 6.82
CA SER A 50 20.82 -3.06 8.16
C SER A 50 22.02 -2.12 8.26
N VAL A 51 22.04 -1.28 9.30
CA VAL A 51 22.97 -0.13 9.38
C VAL A 51 24.45 -0.53 9.28
N GLU A 52 24.86 -1.58 10.00
CA GLU A 52 26.26 -2.02 10.01
C GLU A 52 26.75 -2.55 8.64
N PRO A 53 26.07 -3.51 7.98
CA PRO A 53 26.44 -3.93 6.62
C PRO A 53 26.41 -2.79 5.59
N MET A 54 25.55 -1.80 5.75
CA MET A 54 25.54 -0.61 4.88
C MET A 54 26.78 0.26 5.15
N ALA A 55 27.13 0.50 6.43
CA ALA A 55 28.31 1.26 6.80
C ALA A 55 29.59 0.64 6.23
N ALA A 56 29.73 -0.69 6.35
CA ALA A 56 30.88 -1.43 5.84
C ALA A 56 31.04 -1.30 4.31
N ARG A 57 29.93 -1.22 3.57
CA ARG A 57 29.96 -1.02 2.11
C ARG A 57 30.22 0.42 1.69
N LEU A 58 29.70 1.39 2.46
CA LEU A 58 29.84 2.81 2.14
C LEU A 58 31.22 3.35 2.45
N CYS A 59 31.82 2.91 3.56
CA CYS A 59 33.10 3.41 4.04
C CYS A 59 33.85 2.30 4.78
N PRO A 60 34.48 1.35 4.06
CA PRO A 60 35.17 0.22 4.66
C PRO A 60 36.31 0.63 5.59
N GLU A 61 36.94 1.77 5.33
CA GLU A 61 38.03 2.34 6.12
C GLU A 61 37.56 2.97 7.45
N ASN A 62 36.26 3.28 7.59
CA ASN A 62 35.71 3.91 8.78
C ASN A 62 34.30 3.44 9.14
N VAL A 63 34.13 2.13 9.23
CA VAL A 63 32.84 1.47 9.47
C VAL A 63 32.17 1.96 10.76
N ARG A 64 32.94 2.11 11.84
CA ARG A 64 32.42 2.50 13.18
C ARG A 64 31.74 3.87 13.15
N GLN A 65 32.44 4.87 12.62
CA GLN A 65 31.90 6.24 12.53
C GLN A 65 30.69 6.31 11.59
N THR A 66 30.79 5.67 10.45
CA THR A 66 29.68 5.60 9.48
C THR A 66 28.46 4.90 10.09
N HIS A 67 28.66 3.79 10.80
CA HIS A 67 27.58 3.11 11.53
C HIS A 67 26.92 4.03 12.55
N GLN A 68 27.69 4.72 13.38
CA GLN A 68 27.14 5.66 14.38
C GLN A 68 26.34 6.78 13.73
N SER A 69 26.83 7.36 12.65
CA SER A 69 26.17 8.42 11.90
C SER A 69 24.83 7.95 11.29
N LEU A 70 24.81 6.80 10.60
CA LEU A 70 23.60 6.21 10.03
C LEU A 70 22.60 5.79 11.11
N HIS A 71 23.09 5.22 12.22
CA HIS A 71 22.25 4.83 13.35
C HIS A 71 21.61 6.05 14.02
N HIS A 72 22.39 7.11 14.26
CA HIS A 72 21.85 8.36 14.79
C HIS A 72 20.76 8.94 13.90
N LEU A 73 20.99 9.00 12.58
CA LEU A 73 20.01 9.49 11.62
C LEU A 73 18.67 8.75 11.73
N VAL A 74 18.70 7.42 11.75
CA VAL A 74 17.48 6.62 11.67
C VAL A 74 16.80 6.43 13.03
N ALA A 75 17.58 6.33 14.12
CA ALA A 75 17.01 5.99 15.43
C ALA A 75 16.77 7.21 16.35
N GLN A 76 17.53 8.29 16.19
CA GLN A 76 17.57 9.39 17.16
C GLN A 76 17.23 10.75 16.58
N ALA A 77 17.71 11.08 15.37
CA ALA A 77 17.52 12.40 14.77
C ALA A 77 16.03 12.73 14.59
N PRO A 78 15.55 13.92 15.03
CA PRO A 78 14.15 14.28 15.04
C PRO A 78 13.71 14.94 13.70
N TRP A 79 13.88 14.24 12.58
CA TRP A 79 13.34 14.70 11.32
C TRP A 79 11.93 14.13 11.07
N SER A 80 11.18 14.76 10.19
CA SER A 80 9.79 14.42 9.88
C SER A 80 9.72 13.39 8.74
N ASP A 81 9.11 12.24 9.01
CA ASP A 81 8.79 11.24 7.98
C ASP A 81 7.93 11.85 6.88
N GLU A 82 6.97 12.70 7.27
CA GLU A 82 6.04 13.33 6.34
C GLU A 82 6.74 14.29 5.38
N ASP A 83 7.70 15.09 5.86
CA ASP A 83 8.43 16.04 5.00
C ASP A 83 9.28 15.30 3.95
N ILE A 84 9.88 14.18 4.34
CA ILE A 84 10.60 13.33 3.38
C ILE A 84 9.62 12.69 2.37
N LEU A 85 8.48 12.15 2.83
CA LEU A 85 7.46 11.58 1.92
C LEU A 85 6.87 12.66 1.00
N GLU A 86 6.73 13.90 1.47
CA GLU A 86 6.31 15.03 0.63
C GLU A 86 7.33 15.32 -0.47
N ALA A 87 8.62 15.36 -0.13
CA ALA A 87 9.69 15.51 -1.12
C ALA A 87 9.70 14.35 -2.16
N VAL A 88 9.41 13.11 -1.71
CA VAL A 88 9.25 11.95 -2.60
C VAL A 88 8.08 12.15 -3.55
N ARG A 89 6.91 12.53 -3.03
CA ARG A 89 5.71 12.78 -3.84
C ARG A 89 5.95 13.88 -4.88
N HIS A 90 6.50 15.01 -4.47
CA HIS A 90 6.83 16.13 -5.36
C HIS A 90 7.84 15.77 -6.46
N TYR A 91 8.74 14.83 -6.20
CA TYR A 91 9.68 14.36 -7.20
C TYR A 91 9.09 13.30 -8.14
N ALA A 92 8.43 12.29 -7.59
CA ALA A 92 8.05 11.11 -8.35
C ALA A 92 6.70 11.23 -9.06
N LEU A 93 5.67 11.82 -8.42
CA LEU A 93 4.33 11.87 -8.99
C LEU A 93 4.23 12.62 -10.32
N PRO A 94 4.83 13.81 -10.50
CA PRO A 94 4.79 14.49 -11.79
C PRO A 94 5.43 13.67 -12.92
N VAL A 95 6.49 12.91 -12.60
CA VAL A 95 7.18 12.05 -13.58
C VAL A 95 6.30 10.84 -13.93
N MET A 96 5.66 10.22 -12.95
CA MET A 96 4.70 9.13 -13.16
C MET A 96 3.53 9.60 -14.02
N GLN A 97 2.93 10.74 -13.69
CA GLN A 97 1.76 11.31 -14.39
C GLN A 97 2.09 11.73 -15.83
N LYS A 98 3.29 12.22 -16.08
CA LYS A 98 3.74 12.54 -17.45
C LYS A 98 3.77 11.29 -18.34
N LYS A 99 4.02 10.10 -17.75
CA LYS A 99 4.06 8.83 -18.46
C LYS A 99 2.68 8.19 -18.62
N ALA A 100 1.90 8.17 -17.54
CA ALA A 100 0.55 7.59 -17.51
C ALA A 100 -0.26 8.20 -16.34
N PRO A 101 -1.58 8.31 -16.46
CA PRO A 101 -2.40 8.84 -15.37
C PRO A 101 -2.32 7.94 -14.13
N ILE A 102 -2.52 8.54 -12.96
CA ILE A 102 -2.79 7.78 -11.74
C ILE A 102 -4.16 7.12 -11.91
N GLU A 103 -4.17 5.79 -11.81
CA GLU A 103 -5.38 5.00 -12.03
C GLU A 103 -6.02 4.52 -10.72
N ALA A 104 -5.22 4.23 -9.69
CA ALA A 104 -5.78 3.75 -8.43
C ALA A 104 -4.99 4.25 -7.21
N TRP A 105 -5.69 4.32 -6.08
CA TRP A 105 -5.13 4.37 -4.74
C TRP A 105 -5.28 2.98 -4.11
N VAL A 106 -4.17 2.37 -3.74
CA VAL A 106 -4.17 1.01 -3.22
C VAL A 106 -3.80 1.01 -1.75
N VAL A 107 -4.74 0.56 -0.93
CA VAL A 107 -4.52 0.33 0.51
C VAL A 107 -4.14 -1.13 0.70
N ASP A 108 -3.06 -1.33 1.45
CA ASP A 108 -2.64 -2.68 1.84
C ASP A 108 -1.85 -2.63 3.14
N ASP A 109 -1.58 -3.80 3.72
CA ASP A 109 -0.68 -3.91 4.86
C ASP A 109 0.41 -4.96 4.63
N THR A 110 1.52 -4.79 5.34
CA THR A 110 2.61 -5.75 5.26
C THR A 110 3.15 -6.10 6.63
N GLY A 111 3.37 -7.40 6.85
CA GLY A 111 3.89 -7.94 8.09
C GLY A 111 5.42 -8.03 8.09
N PHE A 112 6.01 -7.97 9.30
CA PHE A 112 7.43 -8.14 9.56
C PHE A 112 7.58 -9.10 10.74
N VAL A 113 7.97 -10.33 10.47
CA VAL A 113 8.19 -11.35 11.50
C VAL A 113 9.32 -10.91 12.44
N LYS A 114 9.13 -11.11 13.73
CA LYS A 114 10.11 -10.80 14.78
C LYS A 114 10.22 -11.94 15.77
N LYS A 115 11.44 -12.32 16.17
CA LYS A 115 11.66 -13.34 17.19
C LYS A 115 11.43 -12.82 18.62
N GLY A 116 11.77 -11.55 18.89
CA GLY A 116 11.63 -10.93 20.20
C GLY A 116 10.29 -10.23 20.39
N ARG A 117 9.98 -9.87 21.67
CA ARG A 117 8.71 -9.22 22.07
C ARG A 117 8.85 -7.72 22.36
N HIS A 118 10.07 -7.17 22.36
CA HIS A 118 10.34 -5.80 22.82
C HIS A 118 10.34 -4.74 21.71
N SER A 119 10.13 -5.13 20.45
CA SER A 119 10.03 -4.17 19.35
C SER A 119 8.62 -3.61 19.31
N VAL A 120 8.51 -2.31 19.06
CA VAL A 120 7.22 -1.61 18.98
C VAL A 120 6.23 -2.31 18.03
N GLY A 121 4.98 -2.45 18.46
CA GLY A 121 3.91 -3.03 17.67
C GLY A 121 3.97 -4.55 17.48
N VAL A 122 4.95 -5.23 18.08
CA VAL A 122 5.06 -6.70 17.97
C VAL A 122 4.06 -7.38 18.89
N THR A 123 3.27 -8.26 18.30
CA THR A 123 2.38 -9.19 19.01
C THR A 123 2.11 -10.40 18.11
N ARG A 124 1.51 -11.46 18.70
CA ARG A 124 1.01 -12.58 17.91
C ARG A 124 -0.27 -12.17 17.17
N GLN A 125 -0.16 -11.96 15.89
CA GLN A 125 -1.23 -11.50 15.00
C GLN A 125 -1.09 -12.12 13.62
N TYR A 126 -2.12 -12.01 12.76
CA TYR A 126 -2.03 -12.48 11.40
C TYR A 126 -0.95 -11.73 10.63
N CYS A 127 -0.05 -12.48 10.02
CA CYS A 127 1.05 -11.97 9.21
C CYS A 127 0.87 -12.43 7.76
N GLY A 128 0.43 -11.54 6.88
CA GLY A 128 0.20 -11.84 5.46
C GLY A 128 1.44 -12.41 4.76
N GLN A 129 2.65 -12.01 5.17
CA GLN A 129 3.91 -12.51 4.61
C GLN A 129 4.07 -14.03 4.76
N VAL A 130 3.57 -14.62 5.85
CA VAL A 130 3.68 -16.05 6.13
C VAL A 130 2.34 -16.78 6.10
N GLY A 131 1.25 -16.08 5.83
CA GLY A 131 -0.10 -16.63 5.67
C GLY A 131 -0.71 -17.23 6.94
N LYS A 132 -0.17 -16.90 8.14
CA LYS A 132 -0.61 -17.45 9.44
C LYS A 132 -0.45 -16.44 10.56
N GLN A 133 -0.97 -16.79 11.75
CA GLN A 133 -0.67 -16.02 12.96
C GLN A 133 0.79 -16.23 13.38
N GLU A 134 1.53 -15.14 13.51
CA GLU A 134 2.94 -15.16 13.86
C GLU A 134 3.27 -13.95 14.75
N ASN A 135 4.39 -14.03 15.48
CA ASN A 135 4.93 -12.91 16.22
C ASN A 135 5.49 -11.88 15.24
N CYS A 136 4.75 -10.83 14.98
CA CYS A 136 5.09 -9.86 13.96
C CYS A 136 4.60 -8.44 14.32
N ARG A 137 5.10 -7.46 13.62
CA ARG A 137 4.52 -6.13 13.51
C ARG A 137 3.96 -5.94 12.10
N VAL A 138 2.94 -5.11 11.96
CA VAL A 138 2.26 -4.86 10.69
C VAL A 138 2.24 -3.36 10.43
N ALA A 139 2.46 -2.95 9.20
CA ALA A 139 2.31 -1.57 8.80
C ALA A 139 1.29 -1.44 7.67
N VAL A 140 0.48 -0.39 7.75
CA VAL A 140 -0.51 -0.01 6.74
C VAL A 140 0.10 1.01 5.81
N SER A 141 -0.10 0.86 4.52
CA SER A 141 0.33 1.82 3.51
C SER A 141 -0.80 2.22 2.57
N LEU A 142 -0.67 3.44 2.04
CA LEU A 142 -1.41 3.91 0.88
C LEU A 142 -0.42 4.10 -0.26
N SER A 143 -0.67 3.46 -1.39
CA SER A 143 0.10 3.62 -2.63
C SER A 143 -0.75 4.25 -3.72
N VAL A 144 -0.15 5.04 -4.59
CA VAL A 144 -0.75 5.46 -5.86
C VAL A 144 -0.19 4.61 -6.98
N SER A 145 -1.02 4.30 -7.97
CA SER A 145 -0.58 3.46 -9.10
C SER A 145 -1.04 3.99 -10.44
N THR A 146 -0.21 3.80 -11.44
CA THR A 146 -0.55 3.84 -12.86
C THR A 146 -0.85 2.41 -13.35
N ALA A 147 -1.07 2.20 -14.63
CA ALA A 147 -1.24 0.86 -15.20
C ALA A 147 -0.03 -0.08 -14.97
N ALA A 148 1.18 0.48 -14.77
CA ALA A 148 2.43 -0.29 -14.77
C ALA A 148 3.28 -0.13 -13.49
N LEU A 149 3.17 0.97 -12.79
CA LEU A 149 4.01 1.35 -11.66
C LEU A 149 3.16 1.78 -10.49
N SER A 150 3.66 1.56 -9.28
CA SER A 150 3.06 2.07 -8.05
C SER A 150 4.13 2.63 -7.12
N LEU A 151 3.70 3.50 -6.20
CA LEU A 151 4.55 4.16 -5.22
C LEU A 151 3.79 4.29 -3.91
N PRO A 152 4.28 3.76 -2.79
CA PRO A 152 3.75 4.08 -1.48
C PRO A 152 3.93 5.58 -1.19
N ILE A 153 2.84 6.26 -0.81
CA ILE A 153 2.82 7.69 -0.50
C ILE A 153 2.54 7.98 0.97
N ALA A 154 2.07 6.99 1.70
CA ALA A 154 1.87 7.05 3.14
C ALA A 154 2.16 5.69 3.77
N TRP A 155 2.65 5.73 5.03
CA TRP A 155 3.10 4.56 5.76
C TRP A 155 2.90 4.75 7.25
N ARG A 156 2.34 3.75 7.93
CA ARG A 156 2.18 3.81 9.39
C ARG A 156 2.18 2.42 10.03
N LEU A 157 2.94 2.28 11.12
CA LEU A 157 2.90 1.08 11.95
C LEU A 157 1.52 0.95 12.63
N TYR A 158 0.89 -0.19 12.46
CA TYR A 158 -0.27 -0.58 13.28
C TYR A 158 0.19 -0.87 14.70
N LEU A 159 -0.40 -0.17 15.66
CA LEU A 159 -0.14 -0.38 17.08
C LEU A 159 -1.32 -1.20 17.66
N PRO A 160 -1.14 -2.50 17.92
CA PRO A 160 -2.19 -3.33 18.50
C PRO A 160 -2.70 -2.77 19.84
N GLU A 161 -3.92 -3.07 20.21
CA GLU A 161 -4.58 -2.55 21.42
C GLU A 161 -3.75 -2.81 22.69
N VAL A 162 -3.19 -4.01 22.82
CA VAL A 162 -2.29 -4.38 23.94
C VAL A 162 -1.07 -3.44 24.07
N TRP A 163 -0.61 -2.85 22.97
CA TRP A 163 0.46 -1.86 22.96
C TRP A 163 -0.04 -0.46 23.32
N SER A 164 -1.28 -0.14 23.01
CA SER A 164 -1.83 1.18 23.36
C SER A 164 -2.04 1.33 24.87
N GLU A 165 -2.24 0.23 25.58
CA GLU A 165 -2.40 0.17 27.04
C GLU A 165 -1.06 0.02 27.79
N ASP A 166 -0.01 -0.54 27.13
CA ASP A 166 1.31 -0.74 27.76
C ASP A 166 2.11 0.57 27.85
N LYS A 167 1.86 1.35 28.89
CA LYS A 167 2.58 2.61 29.15
C LYS A 167 4.11 2.43 29.24
N LYS A 168 4.57 1.31 29.81
CA LYS A 168 6.00 1.01 29.99
C LYS A 168 6.66 0.69 28.63
N GLY A 169 6.06 -0.18 27.86
CA GLY A 169 6.54 -0.54 26.52
C GLY A 169 6.52 0.66 25.57
N ARG A 170 5.47 1.47 25.59
CA ARG A 170 5.38 2.72 24.81
C ARG A 170 6.51 3.69 25.12
N LYS A 171 6.77 3.94 26.41
CA LYS A 171 7.88 4.80 26.85
C LYS A 171 9.23 4.24 26.40
N ALA A 172 9.46 2.95 26.60
CA ALA A 172 10.72 2.28 26.24
C ALA A 172 11.02 2.27 24.75
N THR A 173 9.96 2.30 23.91
CA THR A 173 10.09 2.30 22.45
C THR A 173 9.84 3.67 21.80
N GLY A 174 9.62 4.71 22.60
CA GLY A 174 9.42 6.08 22.12
C GLY A 174 8.18 6.27 21.27
N VAL A 175 7.06 5.59 21.62
CA VAL A 175 5.77 5.82 20.95
C VAL A 175 5.25 7.20 21.37
N PRO A 176 4.95 8.11 20.42
CA PRO A 176 4.41 9.43 20.73
C PRO A 176 3.11 9.37 21.56
N GLN A 177 2.92 10.35 22.45
CA GLN A 177 1.79 10.35 23.37
C GLN A 177 0.44 10.50 22.68
N GLU A 178 0.39 11.19 21.54
CA GLU A 178 -0.79 11.41 20.72
C GLU A 178 -1.25 10.17 19.97
N ILE A 179 -0.39 9.17 19.78
CA ILE A 179 -0.77 7.92 19.11
C ILE A 179 -1.73 7.13 19.99
N ARG A 180 -2.94 6.93 19.49
CA ARG A 180 -3.99 6.12 20.10
C ARG A 180 -4.18 4.83 19.33
N PHE A 181 -4.90 3.88 19.92
CA PHE A 181 -5.36 2.70 19.20
C PHE A 181 -6.24 3.11 18.03
N GLN A 182 -5.93 2.56 16.88
CA GLN A 182 -6.73 2.63 15.67
C GLN A 182 -6.68 1.28 14.97
N THR A 183 -7.81 0.86 14.46
CA THR A 183 -7.87 -0.31 13.56
C THR A 183 -7.12 -0.02 12.25
N LYS A 184 -6.72 -1.05 11.53
CA LYS A 184 -6.07 -0.86 10.23
C LYS A 184 -6.94 -0.08 9.22
N PRO A 185 -8.27 -0.34 9.10
CA PRO A 185 -9.16 0.48 8.28
C PRO A 185 -9.19 1.97 8.68
N GLU A 186 -9.16 2.29 9.98
CA GLU A 186 -9.10 3.68 10.45
C GLU A 186 -7.78 4.35 10.06
N ILE A 187 -6.65 3.66 10.22
CA ILE A 187 -5.33 4.16 9.77
C ILE A 187 -5.35 4.42 8.27
N ALA A 188 -5.87 3.49 7.48
CA ALA A 188 -5.97 3.63 6.04
C ALA A 188 -6.86 4.80 5.62
N LEU A 189 -7.99 4.99 6.31
CA LEU A 189 -8.89 6.11 6.05
C LEU A 189 -8.24 7.46 6.36
N ASP A 190 -7.44 7.55 7.43
CA ASP A 190 -6.68 8.76 7.75
C ASP A 190 -5.61 9.05 6.68
N GLN A 191 -4.94 8.02 6.15
CA GLN A 191 -3.99 8.17 5.03
C GLN A 191 -4.70 8.67 3.75
N ILE A 192 -5.90 8.14 3.45
CA ILE A 192 -6.72 8.57 2.32
C ILE A 192 -7.15 10.03 2.48
N ARG A 193 -7.66 10.43 3.68
CA ARG A 193 -8.02 11.82 3.98
C ARG A 193 -6.85 12.77 3.78
N ALA A 194 -5.69 12.38 4.31
CA ALA A 194 -4.46 13.16 4.14
C ALA A 194 -4.06 13.28 2.66
N ALA A 195 -4.20 12.23 1.86
CA ALA A 195 -3.91 12.28 0.43
C ALA A 195 -4.88 13.19 -0.34
N VAL A 196 -6.19 13.16 -0.01
CA VAL A 196 -7.18 14.11 -0.56
C VAL A 196 -6.80 15.55 -0.21
N HIS A 197 -6.50 15.81 1.06
CA HIS A 197 -6.13 17.16 1.53
C HIS A 197 -4.87 17.70 0.83
N ARG A 198 -3.92 16.83 0.48
CA ARG A 198 -2.70 17.19 -0.27
C ARG A 198 -2.90 17.29 -1.77
N GLY A 199 -4.11 17.15 -2.27
CA GLY A 199 -4.39 17.25 -3.70
C GLY A 199 -3.77 16.14 -4.54
N ILE A 200 -3.53 14.95 -3.96
CA ILE A 200 -3.09 13.78 -4.74
C ILE A 200 -4.17 13.47 -5.80
N PRO A 201 -3.79 13.21 -7.06
CA PRO A 201 -4.76 12.95 -8.13
C PRO A 201 -5.77 11.88 -7.76
N VAL A 202 -7.06 12.23 -7.83
CA VAL A 202 -8.17 11.37 -7.43
C VAL A 202 -8.25 10.13 -8.32
N ALA A 203 -8.40 8.96 -7.69
CA ALA A 203 -8.57 7.69 -8.36
C ALA A 203 -9.37 6.72 -7.46
N PRO A 204 -9.96 5.63 -8.00
CA PRO A 204 -10.65 4.63 -7.19
C PRO A 204 -9.74 4.02 -6.12
N VAL A 205 -10.30 3.82 -4.92
CA VAL A 205 -9.61 3.14 -3.81
C VAL A 205 -9.76 1.64 -3.94
N LEU A 206 -8.66 0.92 -3.91
CA LEU A 206 -8.60 -0.54 -3.95
C LEU A 206 -8.07 -1.07 -2.62
N ALA A 207 -8.70 -2.09 -2.07
CA ALA A 207 -8.21 -2.83 -0.91
C ALA A 207 -8.75 -4.26 -0.88
N ASP A 208 -8.20 -5.09 -0.03
CA ASP A 208 -8.67 -6.45 0.18
C ASP A 208 -9.86 -6.54 1.16
N ALA A 209 -10.26 -7.76 1.49
CA ALA A 209 -11.40 -8.01 2.37
C ALA A 209 -11.16 -7.63 3.84
N ALA A 210 -9.90 -7.48 4.26
CA ALA A 210 -9.61 -7.01 5.62
C ALA A 210 -10.08 -5.57 5.83
N TYR A 211 -10.06 -4.78 4.76
CA TYR A 211 -10.56 -3.40 4.74
C TYR A 211 -11.99 -3.31 4.23
N GLY A 212 -12.31 -4.03 3.15
CA GLY A 212 -13.60 -3.92 2.50
C GLY A 212 -14.79 -4.45 3.30
N ASN A 213 -14.58 -5.32 4.30
CA ASN A 213 -15.62 -5.73 5.22
C ASN A 213 -16.03 -4.61 6.20
N ASP A 214 -15.16 -3.65 6.46
CA ASP A 214 -15.46 -2.55 7.36
C ASP A 214 -16.40 -1.53 6.69
N THR A 215 -17.60 -1.42 7.22
CA THR A 215 -18.63 -0.51 6.68
C THR A 215 -18.24 0.95 6.85
N LYS A 216 -17.64 1.31 8.00
CA LYS A 216 -17.21 2.69 8.26
C LYS A 216 -16.09 3.11 7.30
N PHE A 217 -15.22 2.18 6.92
CA PHE A 217 -14.19 2.42 5.92
C PHE A 217 -14.80 2.73 4.55
N ARG A 218 -15.77 1.91 4.08
CA ARG A 218 -16.48 2.16 2.82
C ARG A 218 -17.23 3.50 2.84
N GLU A 219 -18.00 3.76 3.89
CA GLU A 219 -18.72 5.02 4.08
C GLU A 219 -17.78 6.22 4.15
N GLY A 220 -16.63 6.07 4.81
CA GLY A 220 -15.59 7.10 4.89
C GLY A 220 -14.99 7.46 3.53
N ILE A 221 -14.74 6.47 2.67
CA ILE A 221 -14.29 6.70 1.29
C ILE A 221 -15.36 7.43 0.47
N THR A 222 -16.62 6.99 0.58
CA THR A 222 -17.75 7.62 -0.12
C THR A 222 -17.98 9.06 0.34
N ALA A 223 -17.83 9.34 1.64
CA ALA A 223 -17.93 10.69 2.18
C ALA A 223 -16.85 11.66 1.64
N LEU A 224 -15.72 11.11 1.18
CA LEU A 224 -14.66 11.86 0.49
C LEU A 224 -14.91 11.99 -1.03
N THR A 225 -16.10 11.61 -1.51
CA THR A 225 -16.45 11.59 -2.95
C THR A 225 -15.53 10.72 -3.81
N LEU A 226 -14.89 9.72 -3.19
CA LEU A 226 -14.05 8.75 -3.88
C LEU A 226 -14.85 7.49 -4.22
N SER A 227 -14.58 6.93 -5.40
CA SER A 227 -15.06 5.59 -5.74
C SER A 227 -14.14 4.52 -5.15
N TYR A 228 -14.65 3.30 -5.00
CA TYR A 228 -13.86 2.17 -4.55
C TYR A 228 -14.15 0.87 -5.30
N VAL A 229 -13.21 -0.07 -5.23
CA VAL A 229 -13.38 -1.49 -5.56
C VAL A 229 -12.69 -2.29 -4.45
N LEU A 230 -13.47 -2.80 -3.50
CA LEU A 230 -12.96 -3.41 -2.28
C LEU A 230 -13.35 -4.88 -2.20
N GLY A 231 -12.37 -5.74 -1.94
CA GLY A 231 -12.63 -7.14 -1.63
C GLY A 231 -13.55 -7.27 -0.42
N VAL A 232 -14.42 -8.29 -0.42
CA VAL A 232 -15.29 -8.60 0.72
C VAL A 232 -15.34 -10.10 0.95
N GLN A 233 -15.64 -10.51 2.19
CA GLN A 233 -15.83 -11.91 2.55
C GLN A 233 -17.17 -12.45 2.05
N SER A 234 -17.24 -13.76 1.86
CA SER A 234 -18.42 -14.48 1.39
C SER A 234 -19.66 -14.31 2.28
N SER A 235 -19.47 -13.97 3.55
CA SER A 235 -20.53 -13.78 4.55
C SER A 235 -21.14 -12.38 4.57
N VAL A 236 -20.59 -11.43 3.79
CA VAL A 236 -21.14 -10.07 3.72
C VAL A 236 -22.57 -10.10 3.19
N SER A 237 -23.48 -9.44 3.92
CA SER A 237 -24.90 -9.43 3.60
C SER A 237 -25.25 -8.28 2.67
N VAL A 238 -26.08 -8.58 1.68
CA VAL A 238 -26.57 -7.63 0.68
C VAL A 238 -28.06 -7.85 0.37
N TRP A 239 -28.72 -6.81 -0.05
CA TRP A 239 -30.01 -6.90 -0.72
C TRP A 239 -29.77 -7.12 -2.21
N PRO A 240 -30.42 -8.13 -2.82
CA PRO A 240 -30.41 -8.31 -4.26
C PRO A 240 -30.93 -7.07 -5.01
N SER A 241 -30.60 -6.96 -6.29
CA SER A 241 -31.06 -5.86 -7.16
C SER A 241 -32.57 -5.62 -7.05
N GLY A 242 -32.95 -4.36 -6.91
CA GLY A 242 -34.35 -3.96 -6.77
C GLY A 242 -34.96 -4.22 -5.38
N ARG A 243 -34.20 -4.83 -4.44
CA ARG A 243 -34.65 -5.00 -3.06
C ARG A 243 -33.98 -3.98 -2.12
N ALA A 244 -34.71 -3.63 -1.06
CA ALA A 244 -34.26 -2.73 -0.02
C ALA A 244 -34.89 -3.14 1.31
N PRO A 245 -34.34 -2.76 2.48
CA PRO A 245 -35.02 -2.97 3.75
C PRO A 245 -36.39 -2.30 3.76
N LEU A 246 -37.29 -2.84 4.55
CA LEU A 246 -38.64 -2.28 4.68
C LEU A 246 -38.57 -0.86 5.29
N PRO A 247 -39.46 0.04 4.90
CA PRO A 247 -39.51 1.38 5.47
C PRO A 247 -39.87 1.34 6.95
N LYS A 248 -39.52 2.42 7.66
CA LYS A 248 -39.95 2.61 9.06
C LYS A 248 -41.46 2.45 9.21
N ARG A 249 -41.90 1.80 10.28
CA ARG A 249 -43.32 1.64 10.55
C ARG A 249 -44.01 3.00 10.70
N LYS A 250 -45.21 3.14 10.15
CA LYS A 250 -46.04 4.34 10.37
C LYS A 250 -46.34 4.45 11.86
N TRP A 251 -46.11 5.63 12.44
CA TRP A 251 -46.44 5.90 13.83
C TRP A 251 -47.94 5.89 14.04
N LYS A 252 -48.42 5.20 15.08
CA LYS A 252 -49.85 5.06 15.40
C LYS A 252 -50.31 6.01 16.51
N GLY A 253 -49.53 7.05 16.84
CA GLY A 253 -49.91 8.04 17.85
C GLY A 253 -49.53 7.69 19.31
N MET A 254 -49.04 6.48 19.58
CA MET A 254 -48.60 6.05 20.92
C MET A 254 -47.12 5.64 20.90
N GLY A 255 -46.39 6.02 21.95
CA GLY A 255 -44.96 5.72 22.11
C GLY A 255 -44.04 6.55 21.20
N ARG A 256 -42.76 6.22 21.22
CA ARG A 256 -41.75 6.89 20.38
C ARG A 256 -41.86 6.45 18.92
N PRO A 257 -41.95 7.36 17.93
CA PRO A 257 -41.95 7.01 16.52
C PRO A 257 -40.71 6.19 16.14
N THR A 258 -40.89 5.09 15.39
CA THR A 258 -39.80 4.32 14.82
C THR A 258 -39.09 5.15 13.73
N LYS A 259 -37.78 5.33 13.84
CA LYS A 259 -36.96 6.09 12.88
C LYS A 259 -36.17 5.20 11.93
N LEU A 260 -36.06 3.91 12.24
CA LEU A 260 -35.15 2.97 11.61
C LEU A 260 -35.87 2.05 10.62
N LEU A 261 -35.11 1.59 9.62
CA LEU A 261 -35.54 0.60 8.64
C LEU A 261 -35.86 -0.74 9.30
N GLN A 262 -36.71 -1.54 8.67
CA GLN A 262 -37.22 -2.81 9.20
C GLN A 262 -36.79 -4.00 8.34
N ARG A 263 -36.79 -5.18 8.97
CA ARG A 263 -36.64 -6.49 8.33
C ARG A 263 -37.68 -7.43 8.90
N ASP A 264 -38.05 -8.47 8.15
CA ASP A 264 -38.87 -9.56 8.65
C ASP A 264 -38.33 -10.91 8.12
N PRO A 265 -38.84 -12.05 8.59
CA PRO A 265 -38.36 -13.37 8.16
C PRO A 265 -38.49 -13.66 6.66
N GLN A 266 -39.44 -13.05 5.96
CA GLN A 266 -39.60 -13.20 4.51
C GLN A 266 -38.89 -12.11 3.70
N HIS A 267 -38.50 -11.02 4.37
CA HIS A 267 -37.83 -9.89 3.76
C HIS A 267 -36.54 -9.53 4.52
N HIS A 268 -35.49 -10.26 4.19
CA HIS A 268 -34.18 -10.12 4.79
C HIS A 268 -33.08 -10.14 3.72
N PRO A 269 -31.88 -9.59 3.99
CA PRO A 269 -30.75 -9.67 3.09
C PRO A 269 -30.18 -11.08 3.04
N VAL A 270 -29.47 -11.39 1.95
CA VAL A 270 -28.75 -12.65 1.76
C VAL A 270 -27.23 -12.42 1.79
N SER A 271 -26.44 -13.45 2.04
CA SER A 271 -24.98 -13.34 1.90
C SER A 271 -24.60 -13.24 0.41
N VAL A 272 -23.45 -12.60 0.15
CA VAL A 272 -22.95 -12.52 -1.25
C VAL A 272 -22.66 -13.93 -1.81
N ARG A 273 -22.34 -14.92 -0.95
CA ARG A 273 -22.17 -16.31 -1.37
C ARG A 273 -23.50 -16.93 -1.81
N GLU A 274 -24.55 -16.83 -1.01
CA GLU A 274 -25.90 -17.32 -1.35
C GLU A 274 -26.38 -16.72 -2.66
N LEU A 275 -26.23 -15.39 -2.80
CA LEU A 275 -26.58 -14.69 -4.03
C LEU A 275 -25.77 -15.20 -5.23
N ALA A 276 -24.47 -15.40 -5.07
CA ALA A 276 -23.59 -15.89 -6.12
C ALA A 276 -23.95 -17.30 -6.61
N VAL A 277 -24.29 -18.20 -5.67
CA VAL A 277 -24.69 -19.59 -5.98
C VAL A 277 -26.06 -19.64 -6.69
N SER A 278 -26.95 -18.70 -6.37
CA SER A 278 -28.28 -18.62 -7.00
C SER A 278 -28.25 -18.07 -8.43
N LEU A 279 -27.12 -17.54 -8.92
CA LEU A 279 -27.03 -16.93 -10.23
C LEU A 279 -27.12 -18.00 -11.36
N PRO A 280 -27.93 -17.74 -12.41
CA PRO A 280 -27.99 -18.62 -13.56
C PRO A 280 -26.67 -18.66 -14.34
N SER A 281 -26.38 -19.73 -15.01
CA SER A 281 -25.14 -19.89 -15.80
C SER A 281 -24.94 -18.79 -16.85
N SER A 282 -26.01 -18.18 -17.35
CA SER A 282 -25.97 -17.05 -18.30
C SER A 282 -25.37 -15.76 -17.70
N ALA A 283 -25.39 -15.59 -16.35
CA ALA A 283 -24.80 -14.45 -15.67
C ALA A 283 -23.27 -14.45 -15.71
N TRP A 284 -22.67 -15.61 -15.95
CA TRP A 284 -21.24 -15.79 -15.87
C TRP A 284 -20.56 -15.56 -17.22
N LYS A 285 -19.60 -14.59 -17.24
CA LYS A 285 -18.81 -14.28 -18.43
C LYS A 285 -17.34 -14.59 -18.19
N ARG A 286 -16.67 -15.16 -19.21
CA ARG A 286 -15.20 -15.33 -19.17
C ARG A 286 -14.52 -14.02 -19.48
N VAL A 287 -13.68 -13.56 -18.56
CA VAL A 287 -12.88 -12.34 -18.74
C VAL A 287 -11.40 -12.67 -18.58
N ARG A 288 -10.59 -12.13 -19.50
CA ARG A 288 -9.13 -12.10 -19.44
C ARG A 288 -8.73 -10.71 -18.98
N TRP A 289 -7.88 -10.63 -17.96
CA TRP A 289 -7.48 -9.33 -17.38
C TRP A 289 -6.00 -9.03 -17.46
N ARG A 290 -5.14 -10.04 -17.70
CA ARG A 290 -3.69 -9.87 -17.76
C ARG A 290 -3.04 -10.99 -18.56
N GLU A 291 -1.93 -10.67 -19.25
CA GLU A 291 -1.00 -11.67 -19.73
C GLU A 291 -0.22 -12.26 -18.55
N GLY A 292 -0.19 -13.56 -18.43
CA GLY A 292 0.66 -14.25 -17.48
C GLY A 292 1.93 -14.74 -18.16
N THR A 293 2.96 -15.04 -17.40
CA THR A 293 4.27 -15.52 -17.92
C THR A 293 4.15 -16.78 -18.79
N ARG A 294 3.20 -17.67 -18.46
CA ARG A 294 2.97 -18.94 -19.20
C ARG A 294 1.64 -18.95 -19.97
N LYS A 295 0.60 -18.35 -19.43
CA LYS A 295 -0.77 -18.34 -20.01
C LYS A 295 -1.50 -17.06 -19.59
N PRO A 296 -2.44 -16.54 -20.44
CA PRO A 296 -3.29 -15.43 -20.04
C PRO A 296 -4.10 -15.75 -18.78
N LEU A 297 -4.12 -14.81 -17.83
CA LEU A 297 -4.95 -14.94 -16.63
C LEU A 297 -6.41 -14.65 -17.00
N ARG A 298 -7.27 -15.64 -16.80
CA ARG A 298 -8.70 -15.59 -17.11
C ARG A 298 -9.52 -16.37 -16.08
N SER A 299 -10.72 -15.90 -15.80
CA SER A 299 -11.69 -16.58 -14.92
C SER A 299 -13.11 -16.29 -15.38
N ARG A 300 -14.10 -16.87 -14.69
CA ARG A 300 -15.52 -16.51 -14.87
C ARG A 300 -15.87 -15.41 -13.87
N PHE A 301 -16.60 -14.42 -14.33
CA PHE A 301 -17.08 -13.31 -13.51
C PHE A 301 -18.55 -13.07 -13.74
N ALA A 302 -19.24 -12.65 -12.68
CA ALA A 302 -20.57 -12.07 -12.73
C ALA A 302 -20.53 -10.70 -12.05
N ALA A 303 -21.35 -9.76 -12.51
CA ALA A 303 -21.52 -8.46 -11.88
C ALA A 303 -23.00 -8.11 -11.83
N LEU A 304 -23.44 -7.64 -10.68
CA LEU A 304 -24.84 -7.24 -10.46
C LEU A 304 -24.91 -6.06 -9.51
N ARG A 305 -26.03 -5.35 -9.53
CA ARG A 305 -26.29 -4.26 -8.58
C ARG A 305 -26.85 -4.85 -7.31
N VAL A 306 -26.33 -4.43 -6.17
CA VAL A 306 -26.78 -4.86 -4.84
C VAL A 306 -26.74 -3.67 -3.88
N ARG A 307 -27.45 -3.81 -2.77
CA ARG A 307 -27.40 -2.81 -1.69
C ARG A 307 -26.76 -3.43 -0.46
N PRO A 308 -25.65 -2.90 0.06
CA PRO A 308 -25.03 -3.40 1.28
C PRO A 308 -26.00 -3.35 2.46
N ALA A 309 -26.08 -4.45 3.21
CA ALA A 309 -27.07 -4.64 4.25
C ALA A 309 -26.53 -4.63 5.67
N HIS A 310 -25.21 -4.54 5.88
CA HIS A 310 -24.63 -4.56 7.21
C HIS A 310 -25.18 -3.40 8.07
N ARG A 311 -25.87 -3.73 9.17
CA ARG A 311 -26.49 -2.78 10.11
C ARG A 311 -27.40 -1.72 9.47
N ASP A 312 -28.09 -2.05 8.37
CA ASP A 312 -29.02 -1.12 7.72
C ASP A 312 -30.24 -0.82 8.62
N TYR A 313 -30.58 -1.73 9.54
CA TYR A 313 -31.59 -1.54 10.56
C TYR A 313 -31.24 -0.43 11.59
N GLU A 314 -30.00 0.06 11.59
CA GLU A 314 -29.56 1.23 12.37
C GLU A 314 -29.69 2.53 11.56
N SER A 315 -30.07 2.45 10.29
CA SER A 315 -30.20 3.58 9.38
C SER A 315 -31.66 4.00 9.19
N SER A 316 -31.86 5.26 8.84
CA SER A 316 -33.17 5.84 8.51
C SER A 316 -33.53 5.68 7.04
N GLU A 317 -32.54 5.49 6.18
CA GLU A 317 -32.67 5.36 4.73
C GLU A 317 -31.84 4.21 4.18
N PRO A 318 -32.30 3.54 3.11
CA PRO A 318 -31.52 2.49 2.45
C PRO A 318 -30.22 3.04 1.87
N ARG A 319 -29.11 2.30 2.01
CA ARG A 319 -27.87 2.65 1.32
C ARG A 319 -28.09 2.61 -0.21
N PRO A 320 -27.33 3.39 -0.99
CA PRO A 320 -27.38 3.32 -2.46
C PRO A 320 -26.98 1.93 -2.94
N GLU A 321 -27.42 1.58 -4.15
CA GLU A 321 -26.94 0.39 -4.84
C GLU A 321 -25.53 0.59 -5.36
N GLU A 322 -24.74 -0.47 -5.26
CA GLU A 322 -23.39 -0.55 -5.77
C GLU A 322 -23.15 -1.86 -6.52
N TRP A 323 -22.03 -2.00 -7.18
CA TRP A 323 -21.66 -3.23 -7.87
C TRP A 323 -21.23 -4.31 -6.85
N LEU A 324 -21.75 -5.51 -7.02
CA LEU A 324 -21.14 -6.74 -6.53
C LEU A 324 -20.49 -7.44 -7.72
N LEU A 325 -19.17 -7.47 -7.76
CA LEU A 325 -18.39 -8.27 -8.69
C LEU A 325 -18.03 -9.60 -8.02
N ILE A 326 -18.24 -10.68 -8.73
CA ILE A 326 -18.00 -12.05 -8.23
C ILE A 326 -17.08 -12.76 -9.21
N GLU A 327 -16.07 -13.45 -8.68
CA GLU A 327 -15.19 -14.33 -9.45
C GLU A 327 -15.43 -15.79 -9.09
N TRP A 328 -15.55 -16.61 -10.11
CA TRP A 328 -15.56 -18.06 -9.99
C TRP A 328 -14.35 -18.65 -10.70
N PRO A 329 -13.24 -18.88 -9.97
CA PRO A 329 -12.06 -19.53 -10.54
C PRO A 329 -12.37 -20.92 -11.06
N ARG A 330 -11.70 -21.33 -12.15
CA ARG A 330 -12.00 -22.61 -12.83
C ARG A 330 -11.84 -23.84 -11.93
N GLN A 331 -10.92 -23.78 -10.96
CA GLN A 331 -10.57 -24.90 -10.08
C GLN A 331 -11.45 -24.96 -8.82
N GLU A 332 -12.25 -23.92 -8.58
CA GLU A 332 -13.14 -23.84 -7.42
C GLU A 332 -14.50 -24.46 -7.70
N LYS A 333 -15.04 -25.14 -6.69
CA LYS A 333 -16.39 -25.73 -6.78
C LYS A 333 -17.48 -24.66 -6.80
N GLU A 334 -17.23 -23.53 -6.11
CA GLU A 334 -18.15 -22.40 -5.95
C GLU A 334 -17.43 -21.08 -6.23
N PRO A 335 -18.17 -19.97 -6.45
CA PRO A 335 -17.59 -18.63 -6.46
C PRO A 335 -16.89 -18.33 -5.15
N SER A 336 -15.68 -17.79 -5.19
CA SER A 336 -14.84 -17.64 -3.99
C SER A 336 -14.28 -16.25 -3.75
N LYS A 337 -14.39 -15.32 -4.71
CA LYS A 337 -13.89 -13.96 -4.55
C LYS A 337 -14.97 -12.96 -4.89
N TYR A 338 -15.11 -11.96 -4.03
CA TYR A 338 -16.19 -10.98 -4.06
C TYR A 338 -15.64 -9.57 -3.86
N TRP A 339 -16.19 -8.59 -4.56
CA TRP A 339 -15.86 -7.17 -4.40
C TRP A 339 -17.13 -6.33 -4.43
N LEU A 340 -17.18 -5.33 -3.56
CA LEU A 340 -18.15 -4.24 -3.64
C LEU A 340 -17.50 -3.03 -4.32
N SER A 341 -18.26 -2.32 -5.15
CA SER A 341 -17.73 -1.17 -5.88
C SER A 341 -18.77 -0.09 -6.12
N THR A 342 -18.37 1.16 -5.84
CA THR A 342 -19.15 2.37 -6.10
C THR A 342 -18.85 3.01 -7.46
N LEU A 343 -18.15 2.31 -8.35
CA LEU A 343 -17.98 2.77 -9.74
C LEU A 343 -19.32 3.00 -10.42
N PRO A 344 -19.41 3.92 -11.42
CA PRO A 344 -20.65 4.25 -12.08
C PRO A 344 -21.44 3.02 -12.57
N ALA A 345 -22.78 3.09 -12.58
CA ALA A 345 -23.63 2.00 -13.03
C ALA A 345 -23.41 1.61 -14.49
N SER A 346 -22.84 2.50 -15.30
CA SER A 346 -22.47 2.26 -16.70
C SER A 346 -21.15 1.50 -16.87
N THR A 347 -20.40 1.21 -15.78
CA THR A 347 -19.08 0.55 -15.82
C THR A 347 -19.23 -0.87 -16.38
N LYS A 348 -18.46 -1.18 -17.41
CA LYS A 348 -18.49 -2.50 -18.06
C LYS A 348 -17.82 -3.56 -17.18
N LEU A 349 -18.31 -4.82 -17.30
CA LEU A 349 -17.75 -5.95 -16.54
C LEU A 349 -16.21 -6.07 -16.68
N ARG A 350 -15.67 -5.89 -17.87
CA ARG A 350 -14.22 -5.98 -18.11
C ARG A 350 -13.45 -4.91 -17.35
N GLU A 351 -14.03 -3.75 -17.18
CA GLU A 351 -13.45 -2.64 -16.45
C GLU A 351 -13.50 -2.90 -14.94
N LEU A 352 -14.64 -3.36 -14.39
CA LEU A 352 -14.74 -3.80 -13.01
C LEU A 352 -13.69 -4.87 -12.67
N VAL A 353 -13.51 -5.86 -13.56
CA VAL A 353 -12.50 -6.92 -13.39
C VAL A 353 -11.08 -6.33 -13.41
N ARG A 354 -10.80 -5.38 -14.30
CA ARG A 354 -9.50 -4.70 -14.36
C ARG A 354 -9.17 -4.05 -13.02
N TRP A 355 -10.09 -3.29 -12.46
CA TRP A 355 -9.92 -2.64 -11.16
C TRP A 355 -9.76 -3.63 -10.01
N ALA A 356 -10.64 -4.62 -9.91
CA ALA A 356 -10.57 -5.63 -8.86
C ALA A 356 -9.24 -6.42 -8.88
N LYS A 357 -8.63 -6.56 -10.04
CA LYS A 357 -7.37 -7.28 -10.23
C LYS A 357 -6.14 -6.37 -10.16
N HIS A 358 -6.30 -5.06 -10.20
CA HIS A 358 -5.17 -4.13 -10.24
C HIS A 358 -4.38 -4.06 -8.93
N ARG A 359 -4.99 -4.42 -7.79
CA ARG A 359 -4.33 -4.40 -6.47
C ARG A 359 -3.02 -5.20 -6.42
N TRP A 360 -2.86 -6.23 -7.26
CA TRP A 360 -1.63 -7.03 -7.30
C TRP A 360 -0.35 -6.19 -7.48
N ILE A 361 -0.48 -4.96 -8.01
CA ILE A 361 0.68 -4.11 -8.31
C ILE A 361 1.50 -3.78 -7.05
N VAL A 362 0.86 -3.61 -5.89
CA VAL A 362 1.56 -3.31 -4.63
C VAL A 362 2.28 -4.53 -4.03
N GLU A 363 1.89 -5.75 -4.42
CA GLU A 363 2.61 -6.96 -4.00
C GLU A 363 4.05 -6.93 -4.53
N ARG A 364 4.24 -6.45 -5.76
CA ARG A 364 5.56 -6.23 -6.36
C ARG A 364 6.33 -5.12 -5.64
N ASP A 365 5.66 -4.03 -5.24
CA ASP A 365 6.32 -2.97 -4.48
C ASP A 365 6.87 -3.50 -3.16
N TYR A 366 6.08 -4.30 -2.44
CA TYR A 366 6.55 -4.92 -1.20
C TYR A 366 7.67 -5.94 -1.42
N GLU A 367 7.62 -6.68 -2.51
CA GLU A 367 8.71 -7.58 -2.88
C GLU A 367 10.01 -6.79 -3.07
N GLU A 368 10.01 -5.76 -3.92
CA GLU A 368 11.17 -4.92 -4.17
C GLU A 368 11.64 -4.15 -2.91
N LEU A 369 10.71 -3.55 -2.17
CA LEU A 369 11.03 -2.84 -0.93
C LEU A 369 11.67 -3.76 0.12
N LYS A 370 11.20 -5.01 0.26
CA LYS A 370 11.73 -5.96 1.24
C LYS A 370 13.01 -6.64 0.78
N GLN A 371 13.04 -7.12 -0.45
CA GLN A 371 14.15 -7.92 -0.97
C GLN A 371 15.31 -7.04 -1.42
N GLU A 372 15.02 -5.99 -2.20
CA GLU A 372 16.06 -5.14 -2.80
C GLU A 372 16.47 -3.97 -1.92
N LEU A 373 15.51 -3.32 -1.26
CA LEU A 373 15.77 -2.12 -0.46
C LEU A 373 15.81 -2.37 1.05
N GLY A 374 15.59 -3.61 1.48
CA GLY A 374 15.75 -4.02 2.87
C GLY A 374 14.74 -3.43 3.85
N LEU A 375 13.51 -3.13 3.42
CA LEU A 375 12.44 -2.63 4.29
C LEU A 375 12.21 -3.54 5.53
N GLY A 376 12.46 -4.83 5.41
CA GLY A 376 12.41 -5.80 6.51
C GLY A 376 13.65 -5.85 7.41
N HIS A 377 14.73 -5.17 7.05
CA HIS A 377 16.04 -5.30 7.70
C HIS A 377 16.26 -4.35 8.88
N TYR A 378 15.25 -3.56 9.26
CA TYR A 378 15.34 -2.72 10.45
C TYR A 378 15.37 -3.58 11.74
N GLU A 379 16.49 -3.54 12.44
CA GLU A 379 16.74 -4.33 13.66
C GLU A 379 16.35 -3.58 14.94
N GLY A 380 16.21 -2.27 14.89
CA GLY A 380 15.83 -1.44 16.04
C GLY A 380 14.44 -1.74 16.60
N ARG A 381 14.23 -1.32 17.86
CA ARG A 381 13.00 -1.56 18.61
C ARG A 381 12.03 -0.37 18.62
N GLY A 382 12.54 0.85 18.39
CA GLY A 382 11.82 2.10 18.58
C GLY A 382 10.82 2.42 17.46
N TRP A 383 9.81 3.22 17.82
CA TRP A 383 8.80 3.77 16.92
C TRP A 383 9.43 4.62 15.81
N ARG A 384 10.21 5.65 16.21
CA ARG A 384 10.87 6.56 15.28
C ARG A 384 11.70 5.81 14.25
N GLY A 385 12.62 4.98 14.70
CA GLY A 385 13.53 4.29 13.79
C GLY A 385 12.82 3.33 12.82
N PHE A 386 11.69 2.75 13.21
CA PHE A 386 10.88 1.95 12.29
C PHE A 386 10.29 2.79 11.16
N HIS A 387 9.73 3.96 11.50
CA HIS A 387 9.14 4.86 10.49
C HIS A 387 10.23 5.49 9.63
N HIS A 388 11.28 6.02 10.22
CA HIS A 388 12.40 6.60 9.48
C HIS A 388 13.04 5.63 8.50
N HIS A 389 13.30 4.37 8.91
CA HIS A 389 13.85 3.36 8.00
C HIS A 389 12.90 3.09 6.83
N ALA A 390 11.60 2.91 7.11
CA ALA A 390 10.62 2.68 6.06
C ALA A 390 10.49 3.87 5.11
N THR A 391 10.48 5.09 5.63
CA THR A 391 10.45 6.33 4.85
C THR A 391 11.67 6.44 3.93
N LEU A 392 12.88 6.12 4.41
CA LEU A 392 14.08 6.13 3.57
C LEU A 392 14.06 5.01 2.51
N CYS A 393 13.51 3.83 2.82
CA CYS A 393 13.28 2.79 1.81
C CYS A 393 12.29 3.27 0.73
N ILE A 394 11.19 3.92 1.13
CA ILE A 394 10.22 4.50 0.20
C ILE A 394 10.86 5.62 -0.62
N ALA A 395 11.73 6.44 -0.02
CA ALA A 395 12.45 7.48 -0.74
C ALA A 395 13.41 6.89 -1.79
N ALA A 396 14.18 5.87 -1.45
CA ALA A 396 15.02 5.17 -2.40
C ALA A 396 14.18 4.53 -3.54
N TYR A 397 13.05 3.93 -3.19
CA TYR A 397 12.11 3.35 -4.15
C TYR A 397 11.47 4.41 -5.06
N GLY A 398 11.11 5.57 -4.52
CA GLY A 398 10.54 6.70 -5.27
C GLY A 398 11.48 7.19 -6.39
N PHE A 399 12.80 7.20 -6.15
CA PHE A 399 13.76 7.48 -7.20
C PHE A 399 13.71 6.41 -8.31
N LEU A 400 13.69 5.12 -7.96
CA LEU A 400 13.62 4.03 -8.93
C LEU A 400 12.34 4.09 -9.77
N VAL A 401 11.20 4.35 -9.13
CA VAL A 401 9.90 4.51 -9.81
C VAL A 401 9.93 5.70 -10.77
N ALA A 402 10.50 6.83 -10.37
CA ALA A 402 10.64 8.00 -11.24
C ALA A 402 11.56 7.71 -12.44
N GLU A 403 12.67 7.02 -12.23
CA GLU A 403 13.56 6.62 -13.35
C GLU A 403 12.86 5.62 -14.28
N ARG A 404 12.19 4.59 -13.77
CA ARG A 404 11.38 3.66 -14.58
C ARG A 404 10.29 4.37 -15.38
N SER A 405 9.70 5.42 -14.84
CA SER A 405 8.70 6.23 -15.55
C SER A 405 9.29 7.01 -16.73
N ARG A 406 10.58 7.31 -16.71
CA ARG A 406 11.27 8.02 -17.82
C ARG A 406 11.57 7.12 -19.02
N PHE A 407 11.73 5.82 -18.79
CA PHE A 407 12.03 4.87 -19.86
C PHE A 407 10.72 4.33 -20.48
N SER A 408 10.64 4.30 -21.81
CA SER A 408 9.54 3.64 -22.52
C SER A 408 9.69 2.12 -22.40
N PRO A 409 8.63 1.34 -22.19
CA PRO A 409 8.66 -0.09 -22.38
C PRO A 409 8.60 -0.41 -23.89
N SER A 410 9.53 0.13 -24.69
CA SER A 410 9.67 -0.22 -26.10
C SER A 410 10.83 -1.17 -26.24
N THR A 411 10.68 -2.34 -25.68
CA THR A 411 11.37 -3.55 -26.15
C THR A 411 10.91 -4.72 -25.28
N ARG A 412 10.66 -5.83 -25.93
CA ARG A 412 10.39 -7.16 -25.38
C ARG A 412 11.01 -7.34 -23.99
N ALA A 413 10.31 -8.08 -23.11
CA ALA A 413 10.72 -8.49 -21.79
C ALA A 413 12.21 -8.94 -21.71
N GLY A 414 13.10 -7.98 -21.79
CA GLY A 414 14.47 -8.03 -21.38
C GLY A 414 14.53 -7.22 -20.10
N GLN A 415 15.00 -7.83 -19.05
CA GLN A 415 15.38 -7.18 -17.82
C GLN A 415 16.07 -5.86 -18.16
N VAL A 416 15.41 -4.73 -17.92
CA VAL A 416 16.13 -3.49 -17.73
C VAL A 416 16.80 -3.67 -16.37
N GLU A 417 17.99 -4.23 -16.39
CA GLU A 417 18.94 -4.05 -15.31
C GLU A 417 19.13 -2.54 -15.18
N LEU A 418 18.40 -1.95 -14.23
CA LEU A 418 18.70 -0.60 -13.80
C LEU A 418 20.11 -0.71 -13.20
N SER A 419 21.12 -0.29 -13.96
CA SER A 419 22.45 -0.07 -13.41
C SER A 419 22.24 0.82 -12.18
N LEU A 420 22.48 0.27 -11.01
CA LEU A 420 22.47 1.07 -9.79
C LEU A 420 23.41 2.26 -10.02
N PRO A 421 23.05 3.46 -9.57
CA PRO A 421 23.92 4.61 -9.75
C PRO A 421 25.30 4.26 -9.20
N GLU A 422 26.35 4.44 -10.03
CA GLU A 422 27.72 4.34 -9.51
C GLU A 422 27.86 5.27 -8.32
N MET A 423 28.57 4.83 -7.29
CA MET A 423 28.81 5.64 -6.10
C MET A 423 29.37 7.01 -6.50
N PRO A 424 28.84 8.11 -5.97
CA PRO A 424 29.45 9.42 -6.11
C PRO A 424 30.95 9.33 -5.74
N PRO A 425 31.85 10.10 -6.37
CA PRO A 425 33.29 10.02 -6.14
C PRO A 425 33.71 10.08 -4.68
N GLN A 426 32.97 10.82 -3.87
CA GLN A 426 33.15 10.95 -2.42
C GLN A 426 32.88 9.67 -1.61
N PHE A 427 32.22 8.69 -2.20
CA PHE A 427 31.92 7.40 -1.57
C PHE A 427 32.63 6.23 -2.26
N ARG A 428 33.53 6.48 -3.25
CA ARG A 428 34.35 5.43 -3.85
C ARG A 428 35.46 5.04 -2.89
N PRO A 429 35.67 3.74 -2.60
CA PRO A 429 36.82 3.30 -1.84
C PRO A 429 38.11 3.75 -2.54
N ARG A 430 39.01 4.42 -1.84
CA ARG A 430 40.34 4.72 -2.36
C ARG A 430 41.07 3.39 -2.54
N GLY A 431 41.32 2.96 -3.76
CA GLY A 431 42.10 1.75 -4.03
C GLY A 431 41.52 0.72 -5.00
N ALA A 432 40.32 0.93 -5.56
CA ALA A 432 39.84 0.06 -6.63
C ALA A 432 40.60 0.38 -7.95
N SER A 433 41.82 -0.09 -8.06
CA SER A 433 42.51 -0.14 -9.36
C SER A 433 41.76 -1.08 -10.30
N ARG A 434 41.48 -0.63 -11.51
CA ARG A 434 40.95 -1.46 -12.59
C ARG A 434 41.88 -2.65 -12.76
N ALA A 435 41.46 -3.85 -12.37
CA ALA A 435 42.01 -5.08 -12.90
C ALA A 435 41.63 -5.11 -14.40
N ARG A 436 42.56 -4.75 -15.26
CA ARG A 436 42.48 -5.01 -16.70
C ARG A 436 42.55 -6.52 -16.86
N GLY A 437 41.47 -7.14 -17.29
CA GLY A 437 41.49 -8.51 -17.74
C GLY A 437 42.48 -8.64 -18.90
N ALA A 438 43.40 -9.57 -18.77
CA ALA A 438 44.17 -10.15 -19.87
C ALA A 438 43.82 -11.64 -19.94
N ALA A 439 43.58 -12.07 -21.18
CA ALA A 439 43.40 -13.41 -21.75
C ALA A 439 42.05 -14.08 -21.52
#